data_452395b9d7738f467d70ba8fcdda21b0
#
_entry.id   452395b9d7738f467d70ba8fcdda21b0
#
_cell.length_a   1.000
_cell.length_b   1.000
_cell.length_c   1.000
_cell.angle_alpha   90.00
_cell.angle_beta   90.00
_cell.angle_gamma   90.00
#
_symmetry.space_group_name_H-M   'P 1'
#
loop_
_entity.id
_entity.type
_entity.pdbx_description
1 polymer ?
#
loop_
_entity_poly.entity_id
_entity_poly.type
_entity_poly.pdbx_seq_one_letter_code
_entity_poly.pdbx_strand_id
1 'polypeptide(L)'
;LSGHDPLAHLPAGELATIAWGIRMTNDRYEAVIGMEIHAELRTASKMFCACPVVDTTVAEPNTAVCPVCGGLPGAMPVVNKLAVEQAMMVGLALNCQINAFTSFARKNYFYPDLPKGYQISQYDDPIATNGWIEVQTDDGEPVRVGIRRAHMEEDTAKSFHHAAPGGRGYTLIDFNRSGVPLLEIVSEPDMHSAAAALAYATKIREILRYLGVNSGDMERGVLRFEANVSVRPRGSQTLGTRTEIKNLNSFRALVRASEYE
;
A
#
# COMPACT_ATOMS: atom_id res chain seq x y z
N LEU A 1 18.12 -48.54 -3.59
CA LEU A 1 16.83 -47.78 -3.56
C LEU A 1 16.83 -46.89 -4.80
N SER A 2 16.19 -47.37 -5.89
CA SER A 2 16.03 -46.70 -7.16
C SER A 2 14.96 -45.60 -7.06
N GLY A 3 15.39 -44.33 -7.13
CA GLY A 3 14.49 -43.20 -7.24
C GLY A 3 13.76 -43.21 -8.59
N HIS A 4 12.46 -43.41 -8.58
CA HIS A 4 11.61 -43.16 -9.74
C HIS A 4 11.40 -41.67 -9.87
N ASP A 5 11.90 -41.07 -10.94
CA ASP A 5 11.56 -39.70 -11.37
C ASP A 5 10.19 -39.77 -12.08
N PRO A 6 9.14 -39.16 -11.50
CA PRO A 6 7.79 -39.22 -12.10
C PRO A 6 7.64 -38.43 -13.40
N LEU A 7 8.65 -37.67 -13.82
CA LEU A 7 8.60 -36.84 -15.04
C LEU A 7 9.30 -37.43 -16.26
N ALA A 8 9.92 -38.64 -16.14
CA ALA A 8 10.73 -39.24 -17.17
C ALA A 8 9.95 -39.76 -18.43
N HIS A 9 8.62 -39.60 -18.47
CA HIS A 9 7.78 -40.15 -19.56
C HIS A 9 7.09 -39.09 -20.42
N LEU A 10 7.38 -37.80 -20.20
CA LEU A 10 6.75 -36.75 -21.00
C LEU A 10 7.62 -36.39 -22.23
N PRO A 11 7.04 -36.22 -23.42
CA PRO A 11 7.78 -35.79 -24.62
C PRO A 11 8.31 -34.37 -24.42
N ALA A 12 9.48 -34.08 -24.98
CA ALA A 12 10.22 -32.83 -24.81
C ALA A 12 9.43 -31.55 -25.14
N GLY A 13 8.36 -31.66 -25.94
CA GLY A 13 7.44 -30.55 -26.24
C GLY A 13 6.47 -30.19 -25.13
N GLU A 14 6.14 -31.14 -24.24
CA GLU A 14 5.23 -30.88 -23.12
C GLU A 14 5.95 -30.30 -21.89
N LEU A 15 7.23 -30.62 -21.71
CA LEU A 15 8.03 -30.04 -20.60
C LEU A 15 8.27 -28.56 -20.80
N ALA A 16 8.32 -28.03 -22.02
CA ALA A 16 8.44 -26.60 -22.28
C ALA A 16 7.15 -25.81 -21.97
N THR A 17 5.99 -26.49 -22.02
CA THR A 17 4.67 -25.89 -21.70
C THR A 17 4.40 -25.88 -20.21
N ILE A 18 5.01 -26.78 -19.45
CA ILE A 18 4.89 -26.85 -17.98
C ILE A 18 5.72 -25.75 -17.30
N ALA A 19 6.79 -25.27 -17.94
CA ALA A 19 7.68 -24.26 -17.35
C ALA A 19 7.17 -22.80 -17.46
N TRP A 20 6.21 -22.49 -18.36
CA TRP A 20 5.73 -21.12 -18.61
C TRP A 20 4.28 -21.10 -19.15
N GLY A 21 3.31 -21.36 -18.29
CA GLY A 21 1.94 -21.06 -18.68
C GLY A 21 0.90 -22.14 -18.50
N ILE A 22 0.83 -22.77 -17.34
CA ILE A 22 -0.44 -23.33 -16.91
C ILE A 22 -1.30 -22.13 -16.48
N ARG A 23 -2.05 -21.54 -17.41
CA ARG A 23 -3.28 -20.85 -17.10
C ARG A 23 -4.24 -21.92 -16.58
N MET A 24 -4.10 -22.26 -15.31
CA MET A 24 -5.07 -23.08 -14.60
C MET A 24 -6.33 -22.22 -14.49
N THR A 25 -7.17 -22.19 -15.50
CA THR A 25 -8.57 -21.79 -15.32
C THR A 25 -9.19 -22.86 -14.45
N ASN A 26 -8.96 -22.73 -13.16
CA ASN A 26 -9.58 -23.62 -12.19
C ASN A 26 -11.00 -23.14 -11.98
N ASP A 27 -11.95 -23.65 -12.76
CA ASP A 27 -13.38 -23.32 -12.68
C ASP A 27 -13.98 -23.57 -11.28
N ARG A 28 -13.24 -24.25 -10.41
CA ARG A 28 -13.65 -24.55 -9.03
C ARG A 28 -13.37 -23.44 -8.04
N TYR A 29 -12.38 -22.56 -8.32
CA TYR A 29 -11.93 -21.52 -7.40
C TYR A 29 -11.96 -20.17 -8.08
N GLU A 30 -12.12 -19.13 -7.28
CA GLU A 30 -11.99 -17.74 -7.70
C GLU A 30 -10.99 -17.02 -6.82
N ALA A 31 -10.23 -16.09 -7.41
CA ALA A 31 -9.38 -15.19 -6.67
C ALA A 31 -10.23 -14.14 -5.95
N VAL A 32 -9.77 -13.72 -4.79
CA VAL A 32 -10.35 -12.64 -3.99
C VAL A 32 -9.22 -11.70 -3.58
N ILE A 33 -9.24 -10.49 -4.09
CA ILE A 33 -8.17 -9.52 -3.94
C ILE A 33 -8.72 -8.25 -3.30
N GLY A 34 -8.12 -7.84 -2.20
CA GLY A 34 -8.24 -6.52 -1.60
C GLY A 34 -6.92 -5.78 -1.69
N MET A 35 -6.97 -4.45 -1.63
CA MET A 35 -5.76 -3.63 -1.71
C MET A 35 -5.73 -2.58 -0.61
N GLU A 36 -4.51 -2.30 -0.14
CA GLU A 36 -4.16 -1.16 0.69
C GLU A 36 -3.24 -0.25 -0.13
N ILE A 37 -3.60 1.03 -0.21
CA ILE A 37 -2.86 2.02 -0.99
C ILE A 37 -2.40 3.12 -0.05
N HIS A 38 -1.09 3.31 0.04
CA HIS A 38 -0.45 4.34 0.83
C HIS A 38 -0.04 5.50 -0.07
N ALA A 39 -0.61 6.68 0.17
CA ALA A 39 -0.34 7.89 -0.59
C ALA A 39 0.18 9.00 0.32
N GLU A 40 1.42 9.45 0.12
CA GLU A 40 1.91 10.65 0.78
C GLU A 40 1.11 11.87 0.30
N LEU A 41 0.54 12.64 1.24
CA LEU A 41 -0.22 13.83 0.92
C LEU A 41 0.72 15.01 0.63
N ARG A 42 0.40 15.77 -0.40
CA ARG A 42 1.23 16.88 -0.88
C ARG A 42 1.02 18.13 -0.03
N THR A 43 1.73 18.20 1.09
CA THR A 43 1.72 19.34 2.01
C THR A 43 3.11 19.97 2.09
N ALA A 44 3.19 21.24 2.49
CA ALA A 44 4.46 21.92 2.69
C ALA A 44 5.15 21.50 4.00
N SER A 45 4.37 21.07 4.99
CA SER A 45 4.86 20.63 6.31
C SER A 45 4.36 19.24 6.66
N LYS A 46 5.03 18.60 7.59
CA LYS A 46 4.70 17.25 8.09
C LYS A 46 3.33 17.21 8.79
N MET A 47 2.88 15.98 9.10
CA MET A 47 1.54 15.73 9.63
C MET A 47 1.29 16.40 10.99
N PHE A 48 2.28 16.41 11.87
CA PHE A 48 2.13 16.85 13.26
C PHE A 48 3.12 17.91 13.70
N CYS A 49 3.91 18.49 12.79
CA CYS A 49 4.88 19.54 13.09
C CYS A 49 5.14 20.45 11.88
N ALA A 50 5.87 21.53 12.09
CA ALA A 50 6.20 22.51 11.07
C ALA A 50 7.43 22.15 10.21
N CYS A 51 8.07 20.98 10.41
CA CYS A 51 9.18 20.57 9.55
C CYS A 51 8.71 20.49 8.09
N PRO A 52 9.54 20.96 7.14
CA PRO A 52 9.21 20.84 5.73
C PRO A 52 9.15 19.38 5.28
N VAL A 53 8.24 19.06 4.37
CA VAL A 53 8.29 17.84 3.58
C VAL A 53 9.33 18.03 2.49
N VAL A 54 10.40 17.25 2.54
CA VAL A 54 11.52 17.33 1.61
C VAL A 54 11.61 16.09 0.74
N ASP A 55 12.19 16.26 -0.45
CA ASP A 55 12.50 15.13 -1.30
C ASP A 55 13.69 14.34 -0.75
N THR A 56 13.42 13.16 -0.19
CA THR A 56 14.44 12.30 0.41
C THR A 56 15.43 11.67 -0.59
N THR A 57 15.25 11.92 -1.88
CA THR A 57 16.21 11.46 -2.91
C THR A 57 17.34 12.47 -3.16
N VAL A 58 17.15 13.74 -2.76
CA VAL A 58 18.11 14.82 -2.99
C VAL A 58 18.47 15.59 -1.73
N ALA A 59 17.63 15.59 -0.70
CA ALA A 59 17.90 16.28 0.57
C ALA A 59 18.96 15.54 1.38
N GLU A 60 19.82 16.31 2.08
CA GLU A 60 20.74 15.74 3.07
C GLU A 60 19.95 14.98 4.15
N PRO A 61 20.36 13.75 4.51
CA PRO A 61 19.67 12.95 5.49
C PRO A 61 19.56 13.64 6.86
N ASN A 62 18.43 13.45 7.52
CA ASN A 62 18.17 13.93 8.88
C ASN A 62 18.22 15.46 9.08
N THR A 63 18.03 16.26 8.03
CA THR A 63 18.04 17.73 8.11
C THR A 63 16.65 18.34 8.37
N ALA A 64 15.57 17.63 8.01
CA ALA A 64 14.19 18.06 8.22
C ALA A 64 13.54 17.32 9.40
N VAL A 65 14.16 17.39 10.58
CA VAL A 65 13.72 16.67 11.79
C VAL A 65 13.65 17.64 12.97
N CYS A 66 12.57 17.54 13.77
CA CYS A 66 12.38 18.31 15.00
C CYS A 66 12.04 17.38 16.18
N PRO A 67 11.96 17.88 17.41
CA PRO A 67 11.57 17.08 18.58
C PRO A 67 10.26 16.29 18.41
N VAL A 68 9.27 16.82 17.68
CA VAL A 68 7.99 16.12 17.46
C VAL A 68 8.16 14.92 16.55
N CYS A 69 8.63 15.11 15.29
CA CYS A 69 8.79 13.99 14.34
C CYS A 69 9.99 13.09 14.69
N GLY A 70 10.95 13.59 15.50
CA GLY A 70 12.04 12.79 16.06
C GLY A 70 11.66 12.01 17.33
N GLY A 71 10.43 12.19 17.86
CA GLY A 71 9.90 11.40 18.97
C GLY A 71 10.48 11.73 20.34
N LEU A 72 10.94 12.97 20.57
CA LEU A 72 11.49 13.35 21.87
C LEU A 72 10.36 13.41 22.94
N PRO A 73 10.62 12.89 24.16
CA PRO A 73 9.66 12.92 25.24
C PRO A 73 9.15 14.34 25.55
N GLY A 74 7.85 14.47 25.74
CA GLY A 74 7.19 15.76 26.06
C GLY A 74 6.88 16.64 24.84
N ALA A 75 7.33 16.30 23.63
CA ALA A 75 6.94 16.99 22.41
C ALA A 75 5.49 16.65 22.03
N MET A 76 4.66 17.68 21.80
CA MET A 76 3.24 17.50 21.50
C MET A 76 2.94 17.68 20.01
N PRO A 77 2.19 16.75 19.39
CA PRO A 77 1.78 16.86 18.00
C PRO A 77 0.66 17.89 17.79
N VAL A 78 0.67 18.58 16.64
CA VAL A 78 -0.43 19.44 16.17
C VAL A 78 -0.74 19.06 14.72
N VAL A 79 -1.99 18.66 14.48
CA VAL A 79 -2.40 18.14 13.17
C VAL A 79 -2.32 19.22 12.07
N ASN A 80 -1.85 18.81 10.89
CA ASN A 80 -1.79 19.64 9.70
C ASN A 80 -3.18 19.75 9.06
N LYS A 81 -3.75 20.96 9.08
CA LYS A 81 -5.09 21.25 8.53
C LYS A 81 -5.20 20.86 7.04
N LEU A 82 -4.19 21.18 6.22
CA LEU A 82 -4.20 20.87 4.78
C LEU A 82 -4.23 19.37 4.53
N ALA A 83 -3.53 18.57 5.35
CA ALA A 83 -3.57 17.11 5.24
C ALA A 83 -4.99 16.57 5.49
N VAL A 84 -5.69 17.12 6.50
CA VAL A 84 -7.10 16.77 6.78
C VAL A 84 -8.00 17.13 5.60
N GLU A 85 -7.86 18.35 5.05
CA GLU A 85 -8.64 18.81 3.91
C GLU A 85 -8.41 17.93 2.67
N GLN A 86 -7.16 17.57 2.37
CA GLN A 86 -6.80 16.67 1.27
C GLN A 86 -7.37 15.26 1.47
N ALA A 87 -7.31 14.73 2.69
CA ALA A 87 -7.90 13.44 3.01
C ALA A 87 -9.42 13.41 2.80
N MET A 88 -10.13 14.48 3.21
CA MET A 88 -11.57 14.63 2.94
C MET A 88 -11.85 14.74 1.44
N MET A 89 -11.05 15.49 0.68
CA MET A 89 -11.21 15.59 -0.79
C MET A 89 -11.09 14.22 -1.45
N VAL A 90 -10.11 13.41 -1.04
CA VAL A 90 -9.95 12.04 -1.55
C VAL A 90 -11.14 11.18 -1.15
N GLY A 91 -11.57 11.22 0.11
CA GLY A 91 -12.75 10.49 0.57
C GLY A 91 -13.99 10.80 -0.27
N LEU A 92 -14.27 12.08 -0.55
CA LEU A 92 -15.39 12.49 -1.40
C LEU A 92 -15.26 11.99 -2.84
N ALA A 93 -14.05 12.05 -3.42
CA ALA A 93 -13.80 11.56 -4.77
C ALA A 93 -13.93 10.03 -4.90
N LEU A 94 -13.78 9.31 -3.78
CA LEU A 94 -14.00 7.87 -3.67
C LEU A 94 -15.43 7.50 -3.27
N ASN A 95 -16.38 8.46 -3.34
CA ASN A 95 -17.77 8.29 -2.91
C ASN A 95 -17.92 7.81 -1.46
N CYS A 96 -16.95 8.13 -0.60
CA CYS A 96 -17.02 7.79 0.81
C CYS A 96 -17.94 8.74 1.58
N GLN A 97 -18.49 8.24 2.67
CA GLN A 97 -19.03 9.07 3.73
C GLN A 97 -17.88 9.68 4.53
N ILE A 98 -17.88 11.01 4.66
CA ILE A 98 -16.96 11.70 5.57
C ILE A 98 -17.54 11.65 6.99
N ASN A 99 -16.77 11.13 7.93
CA ASN A 99 -17.21 10.98 9.31
C ASN A 99 -17.13 12.33 10.04
N ALA A 100 -18.20 12.69 10.73
CA ALA A 100 -18.28 13.94 11.49
C ALA A 100 -17.34 13.96 12.72
N PHE A 101 -16.97 12.78 13.20
CA PHE A 101 -16.00 12.56 14.26
C PHE A 101 -14.90 11.64 13.77
N THR A 102 -13.67 12.00 14.06
CA THR A 102 -12.48 11.18 13.79
C THR A 102 -11.46 11.43 14.89
N SER A 103 -10.68 10.42 15.23
CA SER A 103 -9.63 10.51 16.23
C SER A 103 -8.35 9.81 15.79
N PHE A 104 -7.23 10.17 16.41
CA PHE A 104 -5.96 9.49 16.20
C PHE A 104 -5.68 8.55 17.36
N ALA A 105 -5.29 7.33 17.03
CA ALA A 105 -4.79 6.32 17.95
C ALA A 105 -3.29 6.10 17.78
N ARG A 106 -2.69 5.31 18.65
CA ARG A 106 -1.29 4.91 18.59
C ARG A 106 -1.19 3.44 18.22
N LYS A 107 -0.64 3.17 17.01
CA LYS A 107 -0.28 1.84 16.56
C LYS A 107 1.12 1.51 17.06
N ASN A 108 1.20 0.80 18.19
CA ASN A 108 2.48 0.53 18.86
C ASN A 108 3.24 -0.60 18.17
N TYR A 109 4.45 -0.33 17.71
CA TYR A 109 5.43 -1.31 17.31
C TYR A 109 6.83 -0.71 17.37
N PHE A 110 7.84 -1.56 17.66
CA PHE A 110 9.21 -1.11 17.85
C PHE A 110 10.04 -1.49 16.62
N TYR A 111 10.36 -0.46 15.84
CA TYR A 111 11.22 -0.62 14.67
C TYR A 111 12.14 0.61 14.54
N PRO A 112 13.39 0.46 14.02
CA PRO A 112 14.35 1.55 13.97
C PRO A 112 13.90 2.79 13.21
N ASP A 113 13.03 2.66 12.20
CA ASP A 113 12.49 3.75 11.40
C ASP A 113 11.30 4.46 12.07
N LEU A 114 10.90 4.03 13.26
CA LEU A 114 9.79 4.59 14.03
C LEU A 114 10.30 5.15 15.36
N PRO A 115 10.76 6.42 15.39
CA PRO A 115 11.53 6.96 16.52
C PRO A 115 10.73 7.05 17.83
N LYS A 116 9.40 7.15 17.74
CA LYS A 116 8.50 7.18 18.89
C LYS A 116 8.16 5.80 19.47
N GLY A 117 8.44 4.72 18.72
CA GLY A 117 7.98 3.37 19.04
C GLY A 117 6.49 3.14 18.75
N TYR A 118 5.80 4.12 18.16
CA TYR A 118 4.42 4.01 17.67
C TYR A 118 4.20 4.89 16.46
N GLN A 119 3.24 4.54 15.63
CA GLN A 119 2.72 5.33 14.53
C GLN A 119 1.38 5.95 14.95
N ILE A 120 1.17 7.22 14.66
CA ILE A 120 -0.13 7.87 14.84
C ILE A 120 -0.99 7.53 13.63
N SER A 121 -2.19 6.98 13.85
CA SER A 121 -3.10 6.49 12.82
C SER A 121 -4.55 6.72 13.19
N GLN A 122 -5.45 6.89 12.22
CA GLN A 122 -6.90 6.97 12.41
C GLN A 122 -7.60 5.63 12.19
N TYR A 123 -6.93 4.52 12.42
CA TYR A 123 -7.44 3.18 12.09
C TYR A 123 -8.83 2.89 12.68
N ASP A 124 -9.08 3.25 13.93
CA ASP A 124 -10.34 2.98 14.63
C ASP A 124 -11.46 3.95 14.26
N ASP A 125 -11.12 5.24 14.11
CA ASP A 125 -12.05 6.31 13.76
C ASP A 125 -11.61 7.01 12.46
N PRO A 126 -11.70 6.34 11.29
CA PRO A 126 -11.20 6.85 10.03
C PRO A 126 -11.95 8.10 9.57
N ILE A 127 -11.28 8.97 8.81
CA ILE A 127 -11.91 10.19 8.29
C ILE A 127 -12.98 9.89 7.24
N ALA A 128 -12.86 8.79 6.50
CA ALA A 128 -13.81 8.42 5.45
C ALA A 128 -14.07 6.92 5.41
N THR A 129 -15.32 6.52 5.17
CA THR A 129 -15.77 5.13 5.17
C THR A 129 -16.81 4.87 4.07
N ASN A 130 -17.03 3.58 3.76
CA ASN A 130 -18.15 3.10 2.95
C ASN A 130 -18.25 3.75 1.57
N GLY A 131 -17.10 3.90 0.90
CA GLY A 131 -17.04 4.42 -0.47
C GLY A 131 -17.06 3.33 -1.52
N TRP A 132 -16.91 3.76 -2.77
CA TRP A 132 -16.78 2.84 -3.91
C TRP A 132 -16.27 3.60 -5.13
N ILE A 133 -15.65 2.87 -6.06
CA ILE A 133 -15.34 3.34 -7.40
C ILE A 133 -15.67 2.26 -8.42
N GLU A 134 -15.95 2.66 -9.66
CA GLU A 134 -16.04 1.77 -10.80
C GLU A 134 -14.77 1.85 -11.63
N VAL A 135 -14.26 0.69 -12.01
CA VAL A 135 -13.09 0.55 -12.86
C VAL A 135 -13.46 -0.37 -14.04
N GLN A 136 -12.80 -0.17 -15.17
CA GLN A 136 -12.95 -1.04 -16.34
C GLN A 136 -11.67 -1.84 -16.52
N THR A 137 -11.83 -3.13 -16.71
CA THR A 137 -10.76 -4.03 -17.11
C THR A 137 -10.60 -4.01 -18.64
N ASP A 138 -9.49 -4.52 -19.16
CA ASP A 138 -9.21 -4.52 -20.62
C ASP A 138 -10.26 -5.29 -21.45
N ASP A 139 -10.97 -6.24 -20.84
CA ASP A 139 -12.11 -6.97 -21.43
C ASP A 139 -13.41 -6.16 -21.42
N GLY A 140 -13.39 -4.93 -20.88
CA GLY A 140 -14.47 -3.94 -20.94
C GLY A 140 -15.57 -4.12 -19.92
N GLU A 141 -15.49 -5.13 -19.06
CA GLU A 141 -16.47 -5.34 -17.99
C GLU A 141 -16.22 -4.36 -16.82
N PRO A 142 -17.25 -3.62 -16.39
CA PRO A 142 -17.14 -2.74 -15.25
C PRO A 142 -17.04 -3.54 -13.96
N VAL A 143 -16.07 -3.21 -13.10
CA VAL A 143 -15.92 -3.77 -11.76
C VAL A 143 -16.15 -2.65 -10.75
N ARG A 144 -17.12 -2.84 -9.86
CA ARG A 144 -17.33 -1.95 -8.73
C ARG A 144 -16.51 -2.45 -7.55
N VAL A 145 -15.60 -1.60 -7.06
CA VAL A 145 -14.74 -1.90 -5.91
C VAL A 145 -15.16 -1.02 -4.75
N GLY A 146 -15.55 -1.62 -3.64
CA GLY A 146 -15.85 -0.94 -2.40
C GLY A 146 -14.59 -0.37 -1.74
N ILE A 147 -14.74 0.77 -1.10
CA ILE A 147 -13.73 1.38 -0.26
C ILE A 147 -14.20 1.24 1.19
N ARG A 148 -13.52 0.39 1.94
CA ARG A 148 -13.84 0.17 3.35
C ARG A 148 -13.62 1.42 4.17
N ARG A 149 -12.44 2.05 3.99
CA ARG A 149 -12.05 3.29 4.66
C ARG A 149 -10.91 3.99 3.92
N ALA A 150 -10.82 5.28 4.18
CA ALA A 150 -9.58 6.04 4.00
C ALA A 150 -9.26 6.72 5.33
N HIS A 151 -8.02 6.60 5.79
CA HIS A 151 -7.59 7.14 7.07
C HIS A 151 -6.18 7.72 7.00
N MET A 152 -5.95 8.73 7.83
CA MET A 152 -4.65 9.41 7.87
C MET A 152 -3.70 8.71 8.82
N GLU A 153 -2.44 8.68 8.43
CA GLU A 153 -1.30 8.21 9.21
C GLU A 153 -0.12 9.17 9.05
N GLU A 154 0.94 8.95 9.80
CA GLU A 154 2.25 9.52 9.53
C GLU A 154 3.16 8.46 8.90
N ASP A 155 3.96 8.84 7.90
CA ASP A 155 4.95 7.92 7.32
C ASP A 155 6.14 7.71 8.29
N THR A 156 6.80 6.56 8.15
CA THR A 156 8.00 6.21 8.91
C THR A 156 9.26 6.77 8.25
N ALA A 157 10.40 6.67 8.94
CA ALA A 157 11.70 7.02 8.37
C ALA A 157 12.06 6.09 7.20
N LYS A 158 13.04 6.49 6.40
CA LYS A 158 13.56 5.70 5.28
C LYS A 158 14.78 4.90 5.74
N SER A 159 14.76 3.59 5.50
CA SER A 159 15.86 2.68 5.84
C SER A 159 16.68 2.34 4.60
N PHE A 160 18.00 2.45 4.72
CA PHE A 160 18.97 2.09 3.68
C PHE A 160 19.83 0.93 4.18
N HIS A 161 19.66 -0.22 3.57
CA HIS A 161 20.41 -1.44 3.93
C HIS A 161 21.69 -1.53 3.13
N HIS A 162 22.81 -1.65 3.81
CA HIS A 162 24.13 -1.78 3.21
C HIS A 162 24.74 -3.15 3.55
N ALA A 163 25.22 -3.86 2.54
CA ALA A 163 26.07 -5.03 2.74
C ALA A 163 27.50 -4.57 3.10
N ALA A 164 28.08 -5.11 4.16
CA ALA A 164 29.49 -4.84 4.49
C ALA A 164 30.38 -6.00 4.03
N PRO A 165 31.63 -5.72 3.62
CA PRO A 165 32.64 -6.76 3.41
C PRO A 165 32.82 -7.58 4.67
N GLY A 166 32.68 -8.90 4.58
CA GLY A 166 32.78 -9.82 5.74
C GLY A 166 31.45 -10.22 6.41
N GLY A 167 30.27 -9.86 5.80
CA GLY A 167 28.98 -10.47 6.13
C GLY A 167 28.15 -9.82 7.23
N ARG A 168 28.62 -8.73 7.86
CA ARG A 168 27.81 -7.92 8.79
C ARG A 168 27.32 -6.67 8.08
N GLY A 169 26.06 -6.68 7.59
CA GLY A 169 25.40 -5.50 7.06
C GLY A 169 25.08 -4.47 8.15
N TYR A 170 24.85 -3.23 7.74
CA TYR A 170 24.32 -2.17 8.60
C TYR A 170 23.18 -1.45 7.88
N THR A 171 22.34 -0.76 8.66
CA THR A 171 21.23 0.03 8.14
C THR A 171 21.40 1.47 8.59
N LEU A 172 21.35 2.40 7.62
CA LEU A 172 21.23 3.83 7.88
C LEU A 172 19.78 4.23 7.86
N ILE A 173 19.39 5.14 8.75
CA ILE A 173 18.02 5.64 8.87
C ILE A 173 17.99 7.14 8.61
N ASP A 174 17.15 7.54 7.66
CA ASP A 174 16.86 8.95 7.36
C ASP A 174 15.46 9.32 7.86
N PHE A 175 15.40 10.15 8.90
CA PHE A 175 14.17 10.62 9.51
C PHE A 175 13.52 11.79 8.76
N ASN A 176 14.03 12.22 7.63
CA ASN A 176 13.41 13.27 6.81
C ASN A 176 11.97 12.90 6.41
N ARG A 177 11.69 11.61 6.14
CA ARG A 177 10.34 11.14 5.82
C ARG A 177 9.47 10.96 7.06
N SER A 178 10.04 10.68 8.23
CA SER A 178 9.28 10.47 9.47
C SER A 178 8.31 11.62 9.74
N GLY A 179 7.02 11.29 9.87
CA GLY A 179 5.96 12.26 10.09
C GLY A 179 5.41 12.94 8.83
N VAL A 180 5.79 12.54 7.63
CA VAL A 180 5.14 12.97 6.38
C VAL A 180 3.69 12.50 6.39
N PRO A 181 2.71 13.38 6.01
CA PRO A 181 1.31 12.98 5.98
C PRO A 181 1.07 11.85 4.99
N LEU A 182 0.46 10.78 5.46
CA LEU A 182 0.12 9.60 4.70
C LEU A 182 -1.38 9.35 4.75
N LEU A 183 -1.97 9.02 3.62
CA LEU A 183 -3.36 8.54 3.52
C LEU A 183 -3.32 7.07 3.12
N GLU A 184 -3.90 6.21 3.94
CA GLU A 184 -4.12 4.81 3.62
C GLU A 184 -5.56 4.61 3.13
N ILE A 185 -5.71 4.05 1.93
CA ILE A 185 -6.99 3.71 1.30
C ILE A 185 -7.11 2.20 1.27
N VAL A 186 -8.10 1.66 1.97
CA VAL A 186 -8.36 0.22 2.08
C VAL A 186 -9.59 -0.14 1.28
N SER A 187 -9.44 -1.02 0.29
CA SER A 187 -10.57 -1.54 -0.48
C SER A 187 -11.29 -2.67 0.24
N GLU A 188 -12.54 -2.96 -0.21
CA GLU A 188 -13.14 -4.26 0.00
C GLU A 188 -12.49 -5.29 -0.95
N PRO A 189 -12.58 -6.59 -0.64
CA PRO A 189 -11.98 -7.64 -1.45
C PRO A 189 -12.87 -8.03 -2.65
N ASP A 190 -13.22 -7.05 -3.48
CA ASP A 190 -14.17 -7.17 -4.58
C ASP A 190 -13.51 -7.45 -5.94
N MET A 191 -12.19 -7.52 -5.98
CA MET A 191 -11.45 -7.78 -7.20
C MET A 191 -11.15 -9.28 -7.34
N HIS A 192 -11.39 -9.82 -8.55
CA HIS A 192 -11.26 -11.26 -8.81
C HIS A 192 -10.19 -11.59 -9.86
N SER A 193 -9.37 -10.62 -10.24
CA SER A 193 -8.25 -10.79 -11.19
C SER A 193 -7.16 -9.76 -10.96
N ALA A 194 -5.94 -10.06 -11.38
CA ALA A 194 -4.84 -9.09 -11.39
C ALA A 194 -5.14 -7.89 -12.31
N ALA A 195 -5.90 -8.09 -13.38
CA ALA A 195 -6.36 -7.02 -14.27
C ALA A 195 -7.29 -6.03 -13.53
N ALA A 196 -8.23 -6.53 -12.72
CA ALA A 196 -9.09 -5.68 -11.89
C ALA A 196 -8.28 -4.92 -10.82
N ALA A 197 -7.30 -5.55 -10.20
CA ALA A 197 -6.38 -4.91 -9.25
C ALA A 197 -5.56 -3.80 -9.92
N LEU A 198 -5.06 -4.03 -11.14
CA LEU A 198 -4.36 -3.03 -11.93
C LEU A 198 -5.26 -1.85 -12.30
N ALA A 199 -6.48 -2.10 -12.78
CA ALA A 199 -7.45 -1.08 -13.14
C ALA A 199 -7.80 -0.22 -11.92
N TYR A 200 -8.01 -0.84 -10.75
CA TYR A 200 -8.26 -0.17 -9.49
C TYR A 200 -7.08 0.73 -9.08
N ALA A 201 -5.87 0.18 -9.02
CA ALA A 201 -4.67 0.91 -8.64
C ALA A 201 -4.40 2.09 -9.59
N THR A 202 -4.61 1.90 -10.90
CA THR A 202 -4.48 2.95 -11.91
C THR A 202 -5.50 4.07 -11.67
N LYS A 203 -6.76 3.72 -11.43
CA LYS A 203 -7.82 4.68 -11.17
C LYS A 203 -7.58 5.50 -9.91
N ILE A 204 -7.16 4.85 -8.81
CA ILE A 204 -6.80 5.58 -7.57
C ILE A 204 -5.65 6.56 -7.83
N ARG A 205 -4.58 6.12 -8.51
CA ARG A 205 -3.46 7.01 -8.87
C ARG A 205 -3.93 8.22 -9.70
N GLU A 206 -4.81 8.02 -10.67
CA GLU A 206 -5.37 9.09 -11.50
C GLU A 206 -6.19 10.09 -10.66
N ILE A 207 -7.06 9.61 -9.77
CA ILE A 207 -7.84 10.45 -8.85
C ILE A 207 -6.92 11.29 -7.98
N LEU A 208 -5.93 10.69 -7.33
CA LEU A 208 -4.99 11.40 -6.46
C LEU A 208 -4.19 12.47 -7.21
N ARG A 209 -3.79 12.20 -8.45
CA ARG A 209 -3.10 13.16 -9.32
C ARG A 209 -4.02 14.28 -9.79
N TYR A 210 -5.24 13.95 -10.19
CA TYR A 210 -6.24 14.94 -10.64
C TYR A 210 -6.60 15.92 -9.53
N LEU A 211 -6.75 15.44 -8.30
CA LEU A 211 -6.97 16.26 -7.11
C LEU A 211 -5.72 17.08 -6.70
N GLY A 212 -4.55 16.78 -7.25
CA GLY A 212 -3.30 17.45 -6.91
C GLY A 212 -2.74 17.09 -5.53
N VAL A 213 -3.29 16.07 -4.88
CA VAL A 213 -2.92 15.67 -3.50
C VAL A 213 -1.73 14.72 -3.44
N ASN A 214 -1.38 14.06 -4.56
CA ASN A 214 -0.22 13.20 -4.69
C ASN A 214 0.32 13.25 -6.13
N SER A 215 1.62 13.10 -6.35
CA SER A 215 2.22 13.10 -7.68
C SER A 215 1.99 11.81 -8.46
N GLY A 216 1.69 10.72 -7.77
CA GLY A 216 1.59 9.38 -8.34
C GLY A 216 2.93 8.78 -8.73
N ASP A 217 4.04 9.33 -8.23
CA ASP A 217 5.40 8.86 -8.50
C ASP A 217 5.73 7.68 -7.58
N MET A 218 5.62 6.48 -8.14
CA MET A 218 5.84 5.23 -7.41
C MET A 218 7.33 4.95 -7.21
N GLU A 219 8.21 5.42 -8.11
CA GLU A 219 9.66 5.21 -8.00
C GLU A 219 10.24 5.97 -6.81
N ARG A 220 9.66 7.13 -6.50
CA ARG A 220 10.01 7.92 -5.30
C ARG A 220 9.37 7.40 -4.02
N GLY A 221 8.48 6.40 -4.13
CA GLY A 221 7.79 5.79 -3.00
C GLY A 221 6.67 6.64 -2.39
N VAL A 222 6.26 7.75 -3.05
CA VAL A 222 5.15 8.59 -2.57
C VAL A 222 3.78 7.95 -2.79
N LEU A 223 3.72 6.88 -3.57
CA LEU A 223 2.56 6.02 -3.76
C LEU A 223 3.02 4.56 -3.73
N ARG A 224 2.44 3.77 -2.85
CA ARG A 224 2.77 2.35 -2.64
C ARG A 224 1.50 1.53 -2.60
N PHE A 225 1.58 0.28 -3.06
CA PHE A 225 0.49 -0.68 -3.05
C PHE A 225 0.84 -1.89 -2.19
N GLU A 226 -0.15 -2.41 -1.49
CA GLU A 226 -0.12 -3.71 -0.85
C GLU A 226 -1.33 -4.51 -1.35
N ALA A 227 -1.11 -5.76 -1.76
CA ALA A 227 -2.16 -6.62 -2.24
C ALA A 227 -2.42 -7.75 -1.25
N ASN A 228 -3.68 -7.95 -0.91
CA ASN A 228 -4.17 -9.05 -0.10
C ASN A 228 -4.86 -10.04 -1.02
N VAL A 229 -4.23 -11.18 -1.27
CA VAL A 229 -4.72 -12.20 -2.19
C VAL A 229 -5.19 -13.43 -1.42
N SER A 230 -6.32 -13.97 -1.82
CA SER A 230 -6.88 -15.21 -1.29
C SER A 230 -7.60 -15.94 -2.43
N VAL A 231 -7.87 -17.21 -2.24
CA VAL A 231 -8.72 -18.01 -3.14
C VAL A 231 -9.85 -18.66 -2.34
N ARG A 232 -11.02 -18.76 -2.96
CA ARG A 232 -12.16 -19.47 -2.38
C ARG A 232 -12.86 -20.32 -3.42
N PRO A 233 -13.60 -21.37 -3.03
CA PRO A 233 -14.47 -22.08 -3.96
C PRO A 233 -15.47 -21.12 -4.60
N ARG A 234 -15.64 -21.20 -5.92
CA ARG A 234 -16.58 -20.34 -6.65
C ARG A 234 -17.99 -20.42 -6.07
N GLY A 235 -18.58 -19.27 -5.80
CA GLY A 235 -19.90 -19.15 -5.16
C GLY A 235 -19.89 -19.26 -3.63
N SER A 236 -18.74 -19.55 -3.00
CA SER A 236 -18.60 -19.50 -1.54
C SER A 236 -18.51 -18.06 -1.06
N GLN A 237 -19.11 -17.75 0.09
CA GLN A 237 -18.94 -16.47 0.78
C GLN A 237 -17.79 -16.52 1.80
N THR A 238 -17.28 -17.71 2.12
CA THR A 238 -16.19 -17.88 3.08
C THR A 238 -14.85 -17.57 2.42
N LEU A 239 -14.13 -16.59 2.95
CA LEU A 239 -12.77 -16.25 2.49
C LEU A 239 -11.78 -17.35 2.88
N GLY A 240 -10.82 -17.63 1.99
CA GLY A 240 -9.71 -18.52 2.25
C GLY A 240 -8.58 -17.84 3.03
N THR A 241 -7.46 -18.54 3.16
CA THR A 241 -6.24 -17.99 3.77
C THR A 241 -5.71 -16.82 2.92
N ARG A 242 -5.43 -15.71 3.57
CA ARG A 242 -4.92 -14.50 2.93
C ARG A 242 -3.40 -14.51 2.86
N THR A 243 -2.85 -14.23 1.70
CA THR A 243 -1.46 -13.82 1.49
C THR A 243 -1.40 -12.32 1.34
N GLU A 244 -0.47 -11.67 2.04
CA GLU A 244 -0.24 -10.24 1.98
C GLU A 244 1.08 -9.93 1.26
N ILE A 245 1.01 -9.14 0.19
CA ILE A 245 2.17 -8.75 -0.62
C ILE A 245 2.42 -7.27 -0.39
N LYS A 246 3.57 -6.97 0.23
CA LYS A 246 3.92 -5.60 0.66
C LYS A 246 4.86 -4.88 -0.30
N ASN A 247 4.87 -3.54 -0.19
CA ASN A 247 5.84 -2.67 -0.84
C ASN A 247 5.89 -2.77 -2.37
N LEU A 248 4.74 -2.92 -3.02
CA LEU A 248 4.65 -2.89 -4.47
C LEU A 248 4.78 -1.45 -4.97
N ASN A 249 5.87 -1.16 -5.65
CA ASN A 249 6.23 0.18 -6.14
C ASN A 249 6.12 0.34 -7.66
N SER A 250 5.42 -0.57 -8.33
CA SER A 250 5.09 -0.46 -9.74
C SER A 250 3.86 -1.30 -10.09
N PHE A 251 3.10 -0.87 -11.10
CA PHE A 251 1.96 -1.64 -11.61
C PHE A 251 2.38 -3.01 -12.12
N ARG A 252 3.56 -3.11 -12.74
CA ARG A 252 4.10 -4.40 -13.20
C ARG A 252 4.39 -5.36 -12.05
N ALA A 253 4.91 -4.84 -10.93
CA ALA A 253 5.12 -5.65 -9.73
C ALA A 253 3.79 -6.10 -9.13
N LEU A 254 2.79 -5.21 -9.06
CA LEU A 254 1.44 -5.55 -8.59
C LEU A 254 0.83 -6.69 -9.37
N VAL A 255 0.79 -6.59 -10.72
CA VAL A 255 0.21 -7.64 -11.58
C VAL A 255 0.94 -8.97 -11.39
N ARG A 256 2.27 -8.97 -11.51
CA ARG A 256 3.07 -10.21 -11.42
C ARG A 256 2.94 -10.90 -10.05
N ALA A 257 2.93 -10.11 -8.98
CA ALA A 257 2.80 -10.65 -7.65
C ALA A 257 1.39 -11.23 -7.41
N SER A 258 0.33 -10.53 -7.87
CA SER A 258 -1.04 -11.03 -7.76
C SER A 258 -1.32 -12.26 -8.62
N GLU A 259 -0.62 -12.42 -9.76
CA GLU A 259 -0.72 -13.61 -10.62
C GLU A 259 0.05 -14.81 -10.03
N TYR A 260 1.13 -14.54 -9.30
CA TYR A 260 1.96 -15.58 -8.69
C TYR A 260 1.27 -16.24 -7.50
N GLU A 261 0.63 -15.45 -6.63
CA GLU A 261 -0.08 -15.92 -5.44
C GLU A 261 -1.42 -16.61 -5.77
#